data_b0cdb9035235a4e7958163f0dd502bfb
#
_entry.id   b0cdb9035235a4e7958163f0dd502bfb
#
_cell.length_a   1.000
_cell.length_b   1.000
_cell.length_c   1.000
_cell.angle_alpha   90.00
_cell.angle_beta   90.00
_cell.angle_gamma   90.00
#
_symmetry.space_group_name_H-M   'P 1'
#
loop_
_entity.id
_entity.type
_entity.pdbx_description
1 polymer ?
#
loop_
_entity_poly.entity_id
_entity_poly.type
_entity_poly.pdbx_seq_one_letter_code
_entity_poly.pdbx_strand_id
1 'polypeptide(L)'
;RDWSSDVCSSDLGEMIQAMVEDDQTHVIAVYSEGIRDGASLLQALEAARLAHKPVVMMKVGSSDIGSAAAQSHTASIAGNDAITDAVLKEMGVVRATTTEHMLDVARLATRRVFPVSPTLGVLTVSGGAGVIISDAAEPLGLELTEMPQASQDRLKAMLPFASPRHPVDTTAQFFNDMSLLGQ
;
A
#
# COMPACT_ATOMS: atom_id res chain seq x y z
N ARG A 1 19.13 -11.10 -34.11
CA ARG A 1 17.83 -10.49 -33.80
C ARG A 1 18.14 -9.30 -32.93
N ASP A 2 17.83 -8.14 -33.45
CA ASP A 2 18.01 -6.87 -32.71
C ASP A 2 16.88 -6.79 -31.66
N TRP A 3 17.25 -7.01 -30.40
CA TRP A 3 16.33 -6.97 -29.28
C TRP A 3 15.93 -5.52 -28.90
N SER A 4 16.53 -4.54 -29.57
CA SER A 4 16.29 -3.12 -29.28
C SER A 4 15.01 -2.56 -29.91
N SER A 5 14.43 -3.26 -30.90
CA SER A 5 13.27 -2.77 -31.67
C SER A 5 11.93 -3.39 -31.26
N ASP A 6 11.91 -4.46 -30.46
CA ASP A 6 10.69 -5.20 -30.10
C ASP A 6 10.29 -5.06 -28.62
N VAL A 7 10.83 -4.08 -27.92
CA VAL A 7 10.46 -3.87 -26.53
C VAL A 7 9.07 -3.25 -26.45
N CYS A 8 8.09 -4.11 -26.29
CA CYS A 8 6.70 -3.82 -25.95
C CYS A 8 6.09 -2.64 -26.72
N SER A 9 5.46 -2.90 -27.84
CA SER A 9 4.58 -1.95 -28.52
C SER A 9 3.35 -1.59 -27.69
N SER A 10 3.02 -2.42 -26.67
CA SER A 10 1.89 -2.22 -25.79
C SER A 10 2.14 -1.08 -24.84
N ASP A 11 1.19 -0.14 -24.79
CA ASP A 11 1.19 0.95 -23.83
C ASP A 11 0.85 0.45 -22.41
N LEU A 12 1.27 1.18 -21.39
CA LEU A 12 1.01 0.86 -19.99
C LEU A 12 -0.48 0.73 -19.67
N GLY A 13 -1.31 1.60 -20.28
CA GLY A 13 -2.76 1.54 -20.14
C GLY A 13 -3.35 0.25 -20.72
N GLU A 14 -2.90 -0.18 -21.91
CA GLU A 14 -3.34 -1.45 -22.51
C GLU A 14 -2.99 -2.65 -21.62
N MET A 15 -1.80 -2.65 -21.02
CA MET A 15 -1.39 -3.72 -20.11
C MET A 15 -2.25 -3.76 -18.86
N ILE A 16 -2.54 -2.61 -18.25
CA ILE A 16 -3.43 -2.50 -17.08
C ILE A 16 -4.84 -2.95 -17.49
N GLN A 17 -5.34 -2.53 -18.65
CA GLN A 17 -6.66 -2.93 -19.15
C GLN A 17 -6.78 -4.45 -19.28
N ALA A 18 -5.77 -5.11 -19.84
CA ALA A 18 -5.74 -6.58 -19.93
C ALA A 18 -5.79 -7.25 -18.54
N MET A 19 -5.10 -6.68 -17.54
CA MET A 19 -5.16 -7.17 -16.15
C MET A 19 -6.51 -6.89 -15.49
N VAL A 20 -7.20 -5.83 -15.89
CA VAL A 20 -8.57 -5.53 -15.42
C VAL A 20 -9.56 -6.58 -15.93
N GLU A 21 -9.38 -7.07 -17.15
CA GLU A 21 -10.23 -8.07 -17.78
C GLU A 21 -9.95 -9.51 -17.28
N ASP A 22 -8.77 -9.75 -16.69
CA ASP A 22 -8.40 -11.06 -16.16
C ASP A 22 -9.02 -11.32 -14.78
N ASP A 23 -9.96 -12.25 -14.68
CA ASP A 23 -10.65 -12.63 -13.45
C ASP A 23 -9.70 -13.17 -12.33
N GLN A 24 -8.51 -13.62 -12.69
CA GLN A 24 -7.53 -14.11 -11.72
C GLN A 24 -6.68 -12.99 -11.12
N THR A 25 -6.65 -11.84 -11.76
CA THR A 25 -5.94 -10.67 -11.27
C THR A 25 -6.79 -9.90 -10.24
N HIS A 26 -6.33 -9.83 -9.01
CA HIS A 26 -7.02 -9.14 -7.91
C HIS A 26 -6.39 -7.80 -7.52
N VAL A 27 -5.10 -7.63 -7.79
CA VAL A 27 -4.32 -6.42 -7.52
C VAL A 27 -3.35 -6.21 -8.67
N ILE A 28 -3.17 -4.98 -9.10
CA ILE A 28 -2.28 -4.62 -10.20
C ILE A 28 -1.09 -3.86 -9.62
N ALA A 29 0.11 -4.44 -9.70
CA ALA A 29 1.36 -3.80 -9.28
C ALA A 29 2.15 -3.35 -10.52
N VAL A 30 2.49 -2.06 -10.57
CA VAL A 30 3.11 -1.42 -11.72
C VAL A 30 4.46 -0.82 -11.34
N TYR A 31 5.51 -1.19 -12.06
CA TYR A 31 6.77 -0.46 -12.09
C TYR A 31 6.88 0.28 -13.42
N SER A 32 7.12 1.60 -13.40
CA SER A 32 7.19 2.40 -14.60
C SER A 32 8.29 3.46 -14.52
N GLU A 33 9.05 3.59 -15.58
CA GLU A 33 10.05 4.66 -15.77
C GLU A 33 9.46 5.88 -16.47
N GLY A 34 8.38 5.71 -17.22
CA GLY A 34 7.71 6.80 -17.94
C GLY A 34 6.29 6.41 -18.35
N ILE A 35 5.49 7.41 -18.63
CA ILE A 35 4.12 7.27 -19.13
C ILE A 35 4.10 7.91 -20.53
N ARG A 36 3.86 7.09 -21.56
CA ARG A 36 3.84 7.54 -22.96
C ARG A 36 2.47 8.07 -23.36
N ASP A 37 1.42 7.34 -23.02
CA ASP A 37 0.05 7.73 -23.28
C ASP A 37 -0.71 7.87 -21.93
N GLY A 38 -0.87 9.13 -21.52
CA GLY A 38 -1.61 9.46 -20.29
C GLY A 38 -3.12 9.21 -20.44
N ALA A 39 -3.68 9.34 -21.64
CA ALA A 39 -5.11 9.13 -21.84
C ALA A 39 -5.48 7.66 -21.72
N SER A 40 -4.70 6.78 -22.35
CA SER A 40 -4.83 5.32 -22.22
C SER A 40 -4.67 4.89 -20.76
N LEU A 41 -3.66 5.41 -20.04
CA LEU A 41 -3.47 5.12 -18.63
C LEU A 41 -4.68 5.52 -17.79
N LEU A 42 -5.20 6.74 -17.97
CA LEU A 42 -6.37 7.21 -17.22
C LEU A 42 -7.61 6.34 -17.43
N GLN A 43 -7.86 5.91 -18.68
CA GLN A 43 -8.98 5.00 -18.99
C GLN A 43 -8.82 3.66 -18.27
N ALA A 44 -7.61 3.10 -18.29
CA ALA A 44 -7.33 1.83 -17.66
C ALA A 44 -7.41 1.90 -16.12
N LEU A 45 -6.95 2.99 -15.51
CA LEU A 45 -7.06 3.22 -14.07
C LEU A 45 -8.52 3.37 -13.64
N GLU A 46 -9.34 4.09 -14.41
CA GLU A 46 -10.78 4.18 -14.15
C GLU A 46 -11.46 2.82 -14.29
N ALA A 47 -11.12 2.02 -15.29
CA ALA A 47 -11.61 0.67 -15.43
C ALA A 47 -11.22 -0.22 -14.23
N ALA A 48 -9.95 -0.12 -13.75
CA ALA A 48 -9.49 -0.83 -12.56
C ALA A 48 -10.29 -0.43 -11.31
N ARG A 49 -10.56 0.87 -11.14
CA ARG A 49 -11.37 1.41 -10.04
C ARG A 49 -12.79 0.86 -10.07
N LEU A 50 -13.44 0.86 -11.23
CA LEU A 50 -14.80 0.31 -11.41
C LEU A 50 -14.85 -1.20 -11.19
N ALA A 51 -13.79 -1.92 -11.56
CA ALA A 51 -13.65 -3.35 -11.32
C ALA A 51 -13.23 -3.70 -9.87
N HIS A 52 -13.07 -2.69 -9.01
CA HIS A 52 -12.56 -2.85 -7.64
C HIS A 52 -11.22 -3.60 -7.56
N LYS A 53 -10.33 -3.35 -8.53
CA LYS A 53 -8.97 -3.90 -8.58
C LYS A 53 -7.98 -2.81 -8.16
N PRO A 54 -7.44 -2.85 -6.93
CA PRO A 54 -6.45 -1.89 -6.47
C PRO A 54 -5.22 -1.85 -7.39
N VAL A 55 -4.74 -0.64 -7.65
CA VAL A 55 -3.50 -0.41 -8.39
C VAL A 55 -2.47 0.19 -7.43
N VAL A 56 -1.29 -0.41 -7.38
CA VAL A 56 -0.13 0.15 -6.70
C VAL A 56 0.96 0.41 -7.73
N MET A 57 1.47 1.63 -7.78
CA MET A 57 2.44 2.04 -8.80
C MET A 57 3.71 2.61 -8.18
N MET A 58 4.85 2.06 -8.59
CA MET A 58 6.17 2.64 -8.35
C MET A 58 6.65 3.31 -9.63
N LYS A 59 6.46 4.62 -9.73
CA LYS A 59 6.98 5.44 -10.83
C LYS A 59 8.33 6.01 -10.41
N VAL A 60 9.38 5.62 -11.11
CA VAL A 60 10.75 6.11 -10.90
C VAL A 60 11.08 7.28 -11.82
N GLY A 61 12.25 7.88 -11.64
CA GLY A 61 12.64 9.09 -12.40
C GLY A 61 11.88 10.35 -11.96
N SER A 62 11.61 10.49 -10.67
CA SER A 62 10.93 11.65 -10.08
C SER A 62 11.83 12.86 -9.84
N SER A 63 13.15 12.64 -9.68
CA SER A 63 14.14 13.71 -9.57
C SER A 63 14.72 14.08 -10.93
N ASP A 64 15.30 15.28 -11.07
CA ASP A 64 15.94 15.72 -12.31
C ASP A 64 17.02 14.75 -12.79
N ILE A 65 17.85 14.24 -11.87
CA ILE A 65 18.90 13.27 -12.17
C ILE A 65 18.30 11.94 -12.59
N GLY A 66 17.30 11.45 -11.83
CA GLY A 66 16.61 10.19 -12.13
C GLY A 66 15.86 10.26 -13.47
N SER A 67 15.26 11.40 -13.76
CA SER A 67 14.57 11.68 -15.03
C SER A 67 15.55 11.62 -16.21
N ALA A 68 16.71 12.30 -16.10
CA ALA A 68 17.75 12.25 -17.13
C ALA A 68 18.29 10.83 -17.34
N ALA A 69 18.45 10.05 -16.27
CA ALA A 69 18.85 8.66 -16.35
C ALA A 69 17.78 7.79 -17.06
N ALA A 70 16.50 7.92 -16.70
CA ALA A 70 15.40 7.20 -17.34
C ALA A 70 15.28 7.54 -18.84
N GLN A 71 15.43 8.81 -19.21
CA GLN A 71 15.43 9.25 -20.62
C GLN A 71 16.55 8.58 -21.45
N SER A 72 17.72 8.39 -20.87
CA SER A 72 18.85 7.75 -21.57
C SER A 72 18.60 6.26 -21.83
N HIS A 73 17.77 5.59 -21.02
CA HIS A 73 17.47 4.17 -21.14
C HIS A 73 16.24 3.86 -21.97
N THR A 74 15.19 4.68 -21.89
CA THR A 74 13.88 4.33 -22.45
C THR A 74 13.38 5.31 -23.52
N ALA A 75 14.14 6.37 -23.82
CA ALA A 75 13.70 7.50 -24.67
C ALA A 75 12.35 8.11 -24.24
N SER A 76 11.88 7.81 -23.02
CA SER A 76 10.64 8.34 -22.47
C SER A 76 10.85 9.79 -22.02
N ILE A 77 9.96 10.70 -22.40
CA ILE A 77 9.95 12.05 -21.89
C ILE A 77 9.46 11.96 -20.42
N ALA A 78 10.31 12.37 -19.48
CA ALA A 78 9.90 12.48 -18.09
C ALA A 78 8.87 13.60 -17.97
N GLY A 79 7.65 13.26 -17.63
CA GLY A 79 6.61 14.21 -17.30
C GLY A 79 6.89 14.89 -15.94
N ASN A 80 6.12 15.94 -15.64
CA ASN A 80 6.16 16.57 -14.32
C ASN A 80 5.65 15.58 -13.26
N ASP A 81 6.53 15.20 -12.32
CA ASP A 81 6.23 14.19 -11.31
C ASP A 81 5.11 14.62 -10.35
N ALA A 82 5.02 15.92 -10.04
CA ALA A 82 3.96 16.45 -9.18
C ALA A 82 2.57 16.32 -9.84
N ILE A 83 2.48 16.52 -11.16
CA ILE A 83 1.24 16.30 -11.91
C ILE A 83 0.89 14.83 -11.92
N THR A 84 1.86 13.96 -12.18
CA THR A 84 1.67 12.51 -12.15
C THR A 84 1.17 12.06 -10.79
N ASP A 85 1.78 12.55 -9.70
CA ASP A 85 1.37 12.21 -8.33
C ASP A 85 -0.07 12.63 -8.03
N ALA A 86 -0.44 13.86 -8.40
CA ALA A 86 -1.79 14.37 -8.21
C ALA A 86 -2.84 13.51 -8.95
N VAL A 87 -2.56 13.17 -10.21
CA VAL A 87 -3.44 12.34 -11.04
C VAL A 87 -3.58 10.93 -10.47
N LEU A 88 -2.46 10.27 -10.13
CA LEU A 88 -2.49 8.93 -9.55
C LEU A 88 -3.28 8.90 -8.24
N LYS A 89 -3.12 9.93 -7.40
CA LYS A 89 -3.87 10.07 -6.14
C LYS A 89 -5.37 10.24 -6.39
N GLU A 90 -5.76 11.09 -7.36
CA GLU A 90 -7.16 11.29 -7.74
C GLU A 90 -7.80 9.99 -8.25
N MET A 91 -7.03 9.19 -9.00
CA MET A 91 -7.47 7.89 -9.51
C MET A 91 -7.45 6.77 -8.45
N GLY A 92 -7.08 7.06 -7.20
CA GLY A 92 -7.04 6.08 -6.11
C GLY A 92 -5.87 5.10 -6.22
N VAL A 93 -4.84 5.43 -6.98
CA VAL A 93 -3.61 4.61 -7.10
C VAL A 93 -2.71 4.86 -5.90
N VAL A 94 -2.27 3.79 -5.26
CA VAL A 94 -1.26 3.90 -4.19
C VAL A 94 0.12 4.05 -4.82
N ARG A 95 0.78 5.17 -4.57
CA ARG A 95 2.13 5.41 -5.05
C ARG A 95 3.15 4.83 -4.07
N ALA A 96 3.90 3.81 -4.52
CA ALA A 96 4.99 3.23 -3.75
C ALA A 96 6.31 3.94 -4.06
N THR A 97 7.16 4.11 -3.04
CA THR A 97 8.47 4.76 -3.14
C THR A 97 9.63 3.75 -3.16
N THR A 98 9.37 2.52 -2.71
CA THR A 98 10.33 1.40 -2.72
C THR A 98 9.65 0.13 -3.21
N THR A 99 10.44 -0.85 -3.63
CA THR A 99 9.93 -2.17 -4.03
C THR A 99 9.25 -2.88 -2.87
N GLU A 100 9.81 -2.80 -1.67
CA GLU A 100 9.24 -3.36 -0.44
C GLU A 100 7.85 -2.76 -0.18
N HIS A 101 7.73 -1.42 -0.24
CA HIS A 101 6.45 -0.74 -0.05
C HIS A 101 5.43 -1.19 -1.10
N MET A 102 5.82 -1.30 -2.38
CA MET A 102 4.93 -1.79 -3.44
C MET A 102 4.43 -3.21 -3.15
N LEU A 103 5.32 -4.12 -2.74
CA LEU A 103 4.96 -5.50 -2.43
C LEU A 103 4.08 -5.60 -1.19
N ASP A 104 4.36 -4.83 -0.15
CA ASP A 104 3.57 -4.83 1.09
C ASP A 104 2.15 -4.32 0.84
N VAL A 105 2.00 -3.22 0.10
CA VAL A 105 0.69 -2.69 -0.29
C VAL A 105 -0.06 -3.69 -1.17
N ALA A 106 0.58 -4.26 -2.18
CA ALA A 106 -0.03 -5.25 -3.04
C ALA A 106 -0.51 -6.49 -2.23
N ARG A 107 0.34 -6.98 -1.32
CA ARG A 107 0.03 -8.11 -0.44
C ARG A 107 -1.13 -7.80 0.50
N LEU A 108 -1.18 -6.60 1.07
CA LEU A 108 -2.29 -6.17 1.92
C LEU A 108 -3.59 -6.09 1.10
N ALA A 109 -3.54 -5.49 -0.09
CA ALA A 109 -4.69 -5.32 -0.97
C ALA A 109 -5.30 -6.67 -1.42
N THR A 110 -4.50 -7.75 -1.55
CA THR A 110 -5.03 -9.09 -1.87
C THR A 110 -5.98 -9.63 -0.81
N ARG A 111 -5.90 -9.14 0.43
CA ARG A 111 -6.82 -9.52 1.52
C ARG A 111 -8.23 -8.94 1.33
N ARG A 112 -8.40 -7.94 0.46
CA ARG A 112 -9.67 -7.26 0.16
C ARG A 112 -10.37 -6.71 1.41
N VAL A 113 -9.60 -6.38 2.44
CA VAL A 113 -10.07 -5.70 3.66
C VAL A 113 -9.60 -4.26 3.59
N PHE A 114 -10.54 -3.35 3.38
CA PHE A 114 -10.25 -1.93 3.25
C PHE A 114 -10.80 -1.17 4.46
N PRO A 115 -9.98 -0.32 5.11
CA PRO A 115 -10.44 0.50 6.21
C PRO A 115 -11.58 1.43 5.77
N VAL A 116 -12.59 1.58 6.64
CA VAL A 116 -13.72 2.50 6.41
C VAL A 116 -13.51 3.85 7.09
N SER A 117 -12.46 3.97 7.91
CA SER A 117 -12.09 5.18 8.65
C SER A 117 -10.58 5.21 8.88
N PRO A 118 -9.97 6.38 9.14
CA PRO A 118 -8.55 6.52 9.41
C PRO A 118 -8.23 6.12 10.88
N THR A 119 -8.72 4.97 11.33
CA THR A 119 -8.49 4.45 12.67
C THR A 119 -7.62 3.21 12.62
N LEU A 120 -6.71 3.10 13.58
CA LEU A 120 -5.76 2.00 13.70
C LEU A 120 -5.92 1.32 15.06
N GLY A 121 -6.21 0.01 15.06
CA GLY A 121 -6.13 -0.83 16.24
C GLY A 121 -4.75 -1.47 16.34
N VAL A 122 -4.07 -1.28 17.48
CA VAL A 122 -2.74 -1.84 17.72
C VAL A 122 -2.77 -2.83 18.86
N LEU A 123 -2.42 -4.07 18.56
CA LEU A 123 -2.21 -5.16 19.52
C LEU A 123 -0.78 -5.66 19.37
N THR A 124 0.00 -5.61 20.44
CA THR A 124 1.41 -5.98 20.45
C THR A 124 1.75 -6.82 21.68
N VAL A 125 2.86 -7.53 21.60
CA VAL A 125 3.48 -8.24 22.73
C VAL A 125 4.65 -7.45 23.36
N SER A 126 4.84 -6.22 22.90
CA SER A 126 5.93 -5.34 23.33
C SER A 126 5.47 -3.89 23.35
N GLY A 127 5.56 -3.24 24.51
CA GLY A 127 5.24 -1.81 24.64
C GLY A 127 6.06 -0.93 23.72
N GLY A 128 7.34 -1.25 23.49
CA GLY A 128 8.20 -0.49 22.58
C GLY A 128 7.70 -0.53 21.12
N ALA A 129 7.19 -1.65 20.67
CA ALA A 129 6.58 -1.75 19.34
C ALA A 129 5.32 -0.88 19.23
N GLY A 130 4.50 -0.83 20.29
CA GLY A 130 3.34 0.05 20.35
C GLY A 130 3.71 1.53 20.21
N VAL A 131 4.77 1.98 20.90
CA VAL A 131 5.27 3.36 20.79
C VAL A 131 5.71 3.69 19.36
N ILE A 132 6.52 2.82 18.74
CA ILE A 132 6.99 3.01 17.34
C ILE A 132 5.82 3.14 16.37
N ILE A 133 4.78 2.32 16.53
CA ILE A 133 3.59 2.38 15.67
C ILE A 133 2.81 3.67 15.92
N SER A 134 2.69 4.12 17.17
CA SER A 134 2.02 5.39 17.50
C SER A 134 2.73 6.59 16.88
N ASP A 135 4.06 6.64 17.01
CA ASP A 135 4.89 7.69 16.41
C ASP A 135 4.77 7.74 14.88
N ALA A 136 4.58 6.58 14.24
CA ALA A 136 4.37 6.49 12.79
C ALA A 136 2.93 6.85 12.38
N ALA A 137 1.94 6.60 13.22
CA ALA A 137 0.53 6.84 12.93
C ALA A 137 0.14 8.33 13.01
N GLU A 138 0.68 9.06 13.98
CA GLU A 138 0.34 10.45 14.24
C GLU A 138 0.54 11.38 13.03
N PRO A 139 1.70 11.42 12.35
CA PRO A 139 1.91 12.27 11.17
C PRO A 139 1.05 11.87 9.97
N LEU A 140 0.50 10.66 9.95
CA LEU A 140 -0.42 10.16 8.92
C LEU A 140 -1.89 10.48 9.24
N GLY A 141 -2.18 11.12 10.38
CA GLY A 141 -3.54 11.42 10.82
C GLY A 141 -4.37 10.17 11.16
N LEU A 142 -3.70 9.06 11.54
CA LEU A 142 -4.38 7.85 11.98
C LEU A 142 -4.70 7.94 13.47
N GLU A 143 -5.96 7.76 13.82
CA GLU A 143 -6.40 7.76 15.22
C GLU A 143 -6.21 6.37 15.83
N LEU A 144 -5.55 6.31 16.99
CA LEU A 144 -5.48 5.12 17.82
C LEU A 144 -6.62 5.19 18.85
N THR A 145 -7.76 4.60 18.50
CA THR A 145 -8.96 4.62 19.37
C THR A 145 -8.86 3.57 20.48
N GLU A 146 -9.26 3.93 21.68
CA GLU A 146 -9.26 3.00 22.82
C GLU A 146 -10.32 1.89 22.62
N MET A 147 -9.99 0.69 23.08
CA MET A 147 -10.96 -0.39 23.18
C MET A 147 -12.09 -0.04 24.17
N PRO A 148 -13.32 -0.55 23.96
CA PRO A 148 -14.37 -0.46 24.95
C PRO A 148 -13.92 -0.96 26.33
N GLN A 149 -14.35 -0.29 27.40
CA GLN A 149 -13.92 -0.61 28.77
C GLN A 149 -14.11 -2.08 29.13
N ALA A 150 -15.25 -2.68 28.72
CA ALA A 150 -15.52 -4.09 28.96
C ALA A 150 -14.47 -5.03 28.32
N SER A 151 -13.94 -4.66 27.15
CA SER A 151 -12.87 -5.41 26.50
C SER A 151 -11.52 -5.23 27.21
N GLN A 152 -11.24 -4.01 27.71
CA GLN A 152 -10.05 -3.76 28.53
C GLN A 152 -10.08 -4.59 29.83
N ASP A 153 -11.23 -4.64 30.51
CA ASP A 153 -11.42 -5.40 31.75
C ASP A 153 -11.26 -6.91 31.52
N ARG A 154 -11.83 -7.44 30.42
CA ARG A 154 -11.64 -8.86 30.03
C ARG A 154 -10.17 -9.16 29.76
N LEU A 155 -9.50 -8.33 28.97
CA LEU A 155 -8.07 -8.52 28.69
C LEU A 155 -7.24 -8.52 29.97
N LYS A 156 -7.53 -7.59 30.89
CA LYS A 156 -6.83 -7.47 32.17
C LYS A 156 -7.06 -8.68 33.08
N ALA A 157 -8.27 -9.27 33.03
CA ALA A 157 -8.58 -10.50 33.76
C ALA A 157 -7.82 -11.71 33.20
N MET A 158 -7.64 -11.80 31.88
CA MET A 158 -6.90 -12.87 31.23
C MET A 158 -5.37 -12.70 31.35
N LEU A 159 -4.90 -11.48 31.24
CA LEU A 159 -3.48 -11.10 31.26
C LEU A 159 -3.26 -9.97 32.27
N PRO A 160 -3.02 -10.28 33.54
CA PRO A 160 -2.95 -9.27 34.62
C PRO A 160 -1.86 -8.20 34.44
N PHE A 161 -0.80 -8.50 33.68
CA PHE A 161 0.28 -7.54 33.41
C PHE A 161 0.10 -6.79 32.09
N ALA A 162 -0.91 -7.12 31.25
CA ALA A 162 -1.18 -6.39 30.02
C ALA A 162 -1.51 -4.92 30.28
N SER A 163 -1.13 -4.04 29.35
CA SER A 163 -1.64 -2.68 29.25
C SER A 163 -2.80 -2.66 28.24
N PRO A 164 -4.06 -2.55 28.69
CA PRO A 164 -5.22 -2.66 27.80
C PRO A 164 -5.57 -1.38 27.06
N ARG A 165 -4.90 -0.26 27.38
CA ARG A 165 -5.07 1.00 26.63
C ARG A 165 -4.31 0.95 25.32
N HIS A 166 -4.81 1.65 24.31
CA HIS A 166 -4.12 1.73 23.03
C HIS A 166 -2.81 2.55 23.10
N PRO A 167 -1.74 2.03 22.50
CA PRO A 167 -1.52 0.68 21.94
C PRO A 167 -1.65 -0.42 23.00
N VAL A 168 -2.40 -1.49 22.67
CA VAL A 168 -2.57 -2.61 23.59
C VAL A 168 -1.29 -3.43 23.64
N ASP A 169 -0.69 -3.54 24.83
CA ASP A 169 0.46 -4.41 25.08
C ASP A 169 0.03 -5.62 25.91
N THR A 170 0.04 -6.80 25.29
CA THR A 170 -0.26 -8.06 25.98
C THR A 170 0.93 -8.60 26.76
N THR A 171 2.09 -7.96 26.64
CA THR A 171 3.37 -8.38 27.20
C THR A 171 3.83 -9.77 26.72
N ALA A 172 5.05 -10.18 27.09
CA ALA A 172 5.56 -11.51 26.79
C ALA A 172 4.80 -12.65 27.50
N GLN A 173 3.89 -12.34 28.44
CA GLN A 173 3.02 -13.34 29.09
C GLN A 173 2.18 -14.14 28.08
N PHE A 174 1.81 -13.49 26.98
CA PHE A 174 1.05 -14.12 25.91
C PHE A 174 1.72 -15.39 25.35
N PHE A 175 3.05 -15.45 25.33
CA PHE A 175 3.78 -16.63 24.87
C PHE A 175 3.75 -17.80 25.84
N ASN A 176 3.31 -17.61 27.09
CA ASN A 176 3.19 -18.68 28.05
C ASN A 176 1.93 -19.54 27.80
N ASP A 177 0.93 -18.99 27.11
CA ASP A 177 -0.30 -19.73 26.78
C ASP A 177 -0.85 -19.24 25.44
N MET A 178 -0.49 -19.92 24.37
CA MET A 178 -0.95 -19.63 23.01
C MET A 178 -2.44 -19.93 22.79
N SER A 179 -3.13 -20.63 23.70
CA SER A 179 -4.57 -20.88 23.61
C SER A 179 -5.41 -19.59 23.79
N LEU A 180 -4.80 -18.55 24.35
CA LEU A 180 -5.42 -17.24 24.49
C LEU A 180 -5.69 -16.53 23.16
N LEU A 181 -5.06 -16.97 22.05
CA LEU A 181 -5.28 -16.41 20.70
C LEU A 181 -6.70 -16.62 20.16
N GLY A 182 -7.45 -17.57 20.72
CA GLY A 182 -8.79 -17.92 20.23
C GLY A 182 -9.93 -17.40 21.11
N GLN A 183 -9.64 -16.67 22.18
CA GLN A 183 -10.61 -16.16 23.16
C GLN A 183 -10.85 -14.66 22.99
#